data_c90171eb1a301fffc10ab4b6a7f175c3
#
_entry.id   c90171eb1a301fffc10ab4b6a7f175c3
#
_cell.length_a   1.000
_cell.length_b   1.000
_cell.length_c   1.000
_cell.angle_alpha   90.00
_cell.angle_beta   90.00
_cell.angle_gamma   90.00
#
_symmetry.space_group_name_H-M   'P 1'
#
loop_
_entity.id
_entity.type
_entity.pdbx_description
1 polymer ?
#
loop_
_entity_poly.entity_id
_entity_poly.type
_entity_poly.pdbx_seq_one_letter_code
_entity_poly.pdbx_strand_id
1 'polypeptide(L)'
;RSNKDDTVEILVDGRPMRVNLHPNLDPVQLEEGQMVVLNEAFNVVEPAGYTQRGEVATVVDFVSENRVLVTGHTDDERLVTLAEPLRSERLRVGDRLMVDSRTQYAFEKMPKSSVEEVMLEQIPDITYDDIGGLGDQIEILRDSVELPYLHPEVFKDHQLRPPKGILLYGP
;
A
#
# COMPACT_ATOMS: atom_id res chain seq x y z
N ARG A 1 -1.97 -21.81 7.68
CA ARG A 1 -0.70 -22.33 8.23
C ARG A 1 -0.82 -23.85 8.36
N SER A 2 0.12 -24.58 7.75
CA SER A 2 0.19 -26.03 7.90
C SER A 2 0.74 -26.37 9.29
N ASN A 3 0.04 -27.22 10.02
CA ASN A 3 0.52 -27.80 11.28
C ASN A 3 1.11 -29.18 11.03
N LYS A 4 1.96 -29.68 11.97
CA LYS A 4 2.60 -31.00 11.91
C LYS A 4 1.63 -32.21 11.87
N ASP A 5 0.32 -32.01 11.98
CA ASP A 5 -0.70 -33.04 12.15
C ASP A 5 -1.67 -33.10 10.95
N ASP A 6 -1.20 -33.02 9.71
CA ASP A 6 -2.02 -33.08 8.48
C ASP A 6 -3.29 -32.18 8.50
N THR A 7 -3.24 -31.09 9.28
CA THR A 7 -4.31 -30.13 9.39
C THR A 7 -3.87 -28.74 8.93
N VAL A 8 -4.81 -27.98 8.39
CA VAL A 8 -4.61 -26.59 7.97
C VAL A 8 -5.72 -25.71 8.52
N GLU A 9 -5.37 -24.47 8.83
CA GLU A 9 -6.34 -23.45 9.20
C GLU A 9 -6.78 -22.68 7.96
N ILE A 10 -8.06 -22.67 7.71
CA ILE A 10 -8.70 -21.94 6.59
C ILE A 10 -9.65 -20.89 7.13
N LEU A 11 -9.97 -19.89 6.31
CA LEU A 11 -10.99 -18.90 6.60
C LEU A 11 -12.25 -19.21 5.78
N VAL A 12 -13.37 -19.44 6.47
CA VAL A 12 -14.68 -19.61 5.86
C VAL A 12 -15.54 -18.43 6.30
N ASP A 13 -15.91 -17.57 5.37
CA ASP A 13 -16.63 -16.31 5.63
C ASP A 13 -15.97 -15.46 6.73
N GLY A 14 -14.64 -15.38 6.72
CA GLY A 14 -13.84 -14.62 7.70
C GLY A 14 -13.67 -15.31 9.06
N ARG A 15 -14.20 -16.52 9.25
CA ARG A 15 -14.05 -17.29 10.48
C ARG A 15 -12.98 -18.36 10.31
N PRO A 16 -12.00 -18.45 11.23
CA PRO A 16 -10.99 -19.49 11.17
C PRO A 16 -11.61 -20.86 11.48
N MET A 17 -11.31 -21.83 10.63
CA MET A 17 -11.71 -23.24 10.79
C MET A 17 -10.51 -24.13 10.54
N ARG A 18 -10.29 -25.11 11.43
CA ARG A 18 -9.27 -26.13 11.24
C ARG A 18 -9.86 -27.34 10.53
N VAL A 19 -9.26 -27.71 9.41
CA VAL A 19 -9.69 -28.82 8.57
C VAL A 19 -8.53 -29.76 8.28
N ASN A 20 -8.84 -31.01 7.93
CA ASN A 20 -7.81 -31.97 7.54
C ASN A 20 -7.41 -31.76 6.08
N LEU A 21 -6.19 -32.15 5.77
CA LEU A 21 -5.73 -32.28 4.39
C LEU A 21 -6.14 -33.66 3.85
N HIS A 22 -6.51 -33.70 2.58
CA HIS A 22 -6.71 -34.97 1.90
C HIS A 22 -5.36 -35.71 1.80
N PRO A 23 -5.28 -37.03 2.01
CA PRO A 23 -4.01 -37.79 2.04
C PRO A 23 -3.16 -37.66 0.77
N ASN A 24 -3.76 -37.32 -0.35
CA ASN A 24 -3.07 -37.13 -1.64
C ASN A 24 -2.55 -35.68 -1.86
N LEU A 25 -2.84 -34.78 -0.94
CA LEU A 25 -2.43 -33.38 -1.06
C LEU A 25 -1.14 -33.13 -0.27
N ASP A 26 -0.10 -32.69 -0.96
CA ASP A 26 1.14 -32.26 -0.30
C ASP A 26 0.93 -30.88 0.36
N PRO A 27 1.13 -30.76 1.69
CA PRO A 27 1.02 -29.48 2.39
C PRO A 27 1.90 -28.35 1.82
N VAL A 28 3.00 -28.71 1.16
CA VAL A 28 3.93 -27.75 0.52
C VAL A 28 3.29 -27.01 -0.65
N GLN A 29 2.23 -27.54 -1.23
CA GLN A 29 1.51 -26.91 -2.35
C GLN A 29 0.53 -25.82 -1.90
N LEU A 30 0.31 -25.67 -0.59
CA LEU A 30 -0.60 -24.67 -0.04
C LEU A 30 0.14 -23.42 0.37
N GLU A 31 -0.30 -22.30 -0.17
CA GLU A 31 0.25 -20.97 0.09
C GLU A 31 -0.71 -20.13 0.95
N GLU A 32 -0.14 -19.24 1.77
CA GLU A 32 -0.95 -18.38 2.63
C GLU A 32 -1.75 -17.35 1.82
N GLY A 33 -3.04 -17.23 2.10
CA GLY A 33 -3.97 -16.35 1.36
C GLY A 33 -4.59 -16.99 0.12
N GLN A 34 -4.25 -18.24 -0.19
CA GLN A 34 -4.77 -19.00 -1.32
C GLN A 34 -6.17 -19.58 -1.01
N MET A 35 -7.04 -19.61 -2.00
CA MET A 35 -8.30 -20.36 -1.92
C MET A 35 -8.04 -21.86 -2.00
N VAL A 36 -8.90 -22.64 -1.38
CA VAL A 36 -8.85 -24.09 -1.39
C VAL A 36 -10.21 -24.71 -1.69
N VAL A 37 -10.20 -25.88 -2.31
CA VAL A 37 -11.40 -26.68 -2.53
C VAL A 37 -11.57 -27.67 -1.40
N LEU A 38 -12.78 -27.74 -0.85
CA LEU A 38 -13.16 -28.69 0.18
C LEU A 38 -14.05 -29.78 -0.40
N ASN A 39 -13.88 -31.01 0.08
CA ASN A 39 -14.83 -32.09 -0.19
C ASN A 39 -16.03 -32.06 0.78
N GLU A 40 -16.98 -32.98 0.62
CA GLU A 40 -18.17 -33.10 1.46
C GLU A 40 -17.82 -33.34 2.97
N ALA A 41 -16.66 -33.90 3.25
CA ALA A 41 -16.15 -34.14 4.62
C ALA A 41 -15.32 -32.94 5.16
N PHE A 42 -15.34 -31.79 4.49
CA PHE A 42 -14.56 -30.60 4.84
C PHE A 42 -13.04 -30.84 4.88
N ASN A 43 -12.52 -31.76 4.09
CA ASN A 43 -11.07 -31.88 3.90
C ASN A 43 -10.64 -31.04 2.69
N VAL A 44 -9.46 -30.42 2.79
CA VAL A 44 -8.85 -29.73 1.65
C VAL A 44 -8.35 -30.75 0.65
N VAL A 45 -8.83 -30.66 -0.59
CA VAL A 45 -8.47 -31.59 -1.67
C VAL A 45 -7.51 -31.00 -2.68
N GLU A 46 -7.59 -29.69 -2.94
CA GLU A 46 -6.70 -29.00 -3.88
C GLU A 46 -6.64 -27.51 -3.63
N PRO A 47 -5.53 -26.84 -4.00
CA PRO A 47 -5.45 -25.39 -4.06
C PRO A 47 -6.26 -24.84 -5.26
N ALA A 48 -6.95 -23.71 -5.07
CA ALA A 48 -7.78 -23.07 -6.08
C ALA A 48 -7.26 -21.71 -6.55
N GLY A 49 -6.01 -21.38 -6.24
CA GLY A 49 -5.40 -20.11 -6.59
C GLY A 49 -5.85 -18.96 -5.67
N TYR A 50 -5.80 -17.73 -6.17
CA TYR A 50 -6.17 -16.52 -5.41
C TYR A 50 -7.50 -15.96 -5.89
N THR A 51 -8.21 -15.26 -4.98
CA THR A 51 -9.44 -14.57 -5.37
C THR A 51 -9.14 -13.46 -6.38
N GLN A 52 -10.05 -13.31 -7.35
CA GLN A 52 -9.97 -12.20 -8.32
C GLN A 52 -10.97 -11.08 -7.99
N ARG A 53 -11.59 -11.15 -6.80
CA ARG A 53 -12.60 -10.19 -6.35
C ARG A 53 -12.13 -9.52 -5.07
N GLY A 54 -12.17 -8.20 -5.04
CA GLY A 54 -11.76 -7.42 -3.89
C GLY A 54 -11.97 -5.93 -4.09
N GLU A 55 -11.58 -5.18 -3.11
CA GLU A 55 -11.54 -3.72 -3.14
C GLU A 55 -10.10 -3.27 -3.41
N VAL A 56 -9.96 -2.15 -4.10
CA VAL A 56 -8.64 -1.53 -4.27
C VAL A 56 -8.36 -0.66 -3.06
N ALA A 57 -7.23 -0.90 -2.41
CA ALA A 57 -6.75 -0.10 -1.28
C ALA A 57 -5.31 0.35 -1.53
N THR A 58 -4.94 1.49 -0.96
CA THR A 58 -3.60 2.08 -1.12
C THR A 58 -2.76 1.81 0.12
N VAL A 59 -1.51 1.41 -0.07
CA VAL A 59 -0.55 1.18 1.03
C VAL A 59 -0.17 2.50 1.67
N VAL A 60 -0.40 2.60 2.98
CA VAL A 60 -0.04 3.78 3.80
C VAL A 60 1.27 3.55 4.53
N ASP A 61 1.45 2.35 5.13
CA ASP A 61 2.63 2.03 5.90
C ASP A 61 2.86 0.50 5.97
N PHE A 62 4.10 0.11 6.31
CA PHE A 62 4.50 -1.28 6.53
C PHE A 62 4.61 -1.56 8.02
N VAL A 63 3.76 -2.44 8.54
CA VAL A 63 3.74 -2.81 9.96
C VAL A 63 4.68 -3.99 10.26
N SER A 64 4.82 -4.91 9.32
CA SER A 64 5.75 -6.04 9.39
C SER A 64 6.02 -6.59 7.98
N GLU A 65 6.88 -7.61 7.86
CA GLU A 65 7.19 -8.26 6.57
C GLU A 65 5.94 -8.74 5.82
N ASN A 66 4.89 -9.17 6.56
CA ASN A 66 3.69 -9.77 5.97
C ASN A 66 2.43 -8.92 6.16
N ARG A 67 2.53 -7.73 6.77
CA ARG A 67 1.36 -6.92 7.12
C ARG A 67 1.57 -5.46 6.79
N VAL A 68 0.60 -4.90 6.09
CA VAL A 68 0.61 -3.50 5.66
C VAL A 68 -0.66 -2.79 6.14
N LEU A 69 -0.51 -1.51 6.43
CA LEU A 69 -1.62 -0.61 6.67
C LEU A 69 -2.06 -0.07 5.32
N VAL A 70 -3.35 -0.19 5.02
CA VAL A 70 -3.93 0.30 3.77
C VAL A 70 -5.12 1.20 4.06
N THR A 71 -5.36 2.15 3.16
CA THR A 71 -6.57 2.96 3.15
C THR A 71 -7.43 2.62 1.94
N GLY A 72 -8.73 2.48 2.16
CA GLY A 72 -9.74 2.23 1.15
C GLY A 72 -10.41 3.52 0.64
N HIS A 73 -11.57 3.38 -0.01
CA HIS A 73 -12.33 4.51 -0.55
C HIS A 73 -12.91 5.47 0.52
N THR A 74 -13.09 5.00 1.75
CA THR A 74 -13.69 5.75 2.87
C THR A 74 -12.66 6.36 3.80
N ASP A 75 -11.40 6.44 3.38
CA ASP A 75 -10.25 6.87 4.20
C ASP A 75 -10.07 6.08 5.53
N ASP A 76 -10.74 4.95 5.65
CA ASP A 76 -10.57 4.06 6.80
C ASP A 76 -9.26 3.27 6.66
N GLU A 77 -8.41 3.41 7.65
CA GLU A 77 -7.18 2.62 7.72
C GLU A 77 -7.49 1.20 8.20
N ARG A 78 -6.99 0.23 7.44
CA ARG A 78 -7.14 -1.20 7.75
C ARG A 78 -5.81 -1.92 7.67
N LEU A 79 -5.61 -2.85 8.58
CA LEU A 79 -4.45 -3.72 8.57
C LEU A 79 -4.75 -4.97 7.76
N VAL A 80 -3.97 -5.20 6.70
CA VAL A 80 -4.13 -6.37 5.83
C VAL A 80 -2.88 -7.23 5.82
N THR A 81 -3.07 -8.52 5.60
CA THR A 81 -1.99 -9.49 5.47
C THR A 81 -1.67 -9.71 3.99
N LEU A 82 -0.39 -9.72 3.65
CA LEU A 82 0.05 -10.01 2.28
C LEU A 82 -0.04 -11.51 2.00
N ALA A 83 -0.73 -11.88 0.94
CA ALA A 83 -0.69 -13.24 0.41
C ALA A 83 0.70 -13.55 -0.18
N GLU A 84 1.02 -14.83 -0.32
CA GLU A 84 2.36 -15.29 -0.72
C GLU A 84 2.91 -14.61 -1.98
N PRO A 85 2.14 -14.39 -3.07
CA PRO A 85 2.64 -13.72 -4.27
C PRO A 85 3.17 -12.31 -4.01
N LEU A 86 2.51 -11.55 -3.13
CA LEU A 86 2.90 -10.18 -2.82
C LEU A 86 4.13 -10.07 -1.92
N ARG A 87 4.49 -11.12 -1.19
CA ARG A 87 5.69 -11.12 -0.32
C ARG A 87 6.99 -11.09 -1.13
N SER A 88 6.97 -11.64 -2.33
CA SER A 88 8.11 -11.62 -3.25
C SER A 88 8.20 -10.32 -4.08
N GLU A 89 7.13 -9.53 -4.10
CA GLU A 89 7.09 -8.26 -4.83
C GLU A 89 7.63 -7.08 -4.01
N ARG A 90 8.26 -6.14 -4.70
CA ARG A 90 8.64 -4.87 -4.08
C ARG A 90 7.43 -3.96 -3.98
N LEU A 91 6.90 -3.86 -2.78
CA LEU A 91 5.84 -2.92 -2.45
C LEU A 91 6.42 -1.61 -1.89
N ARG A 92 5.73 -0.51 -2.16
CA ARG A 92 6.06 0.84 -1.65
C ARG A 92 4.80 1.49 -1.09
N VAL A 93 4.99 2.45 -0.21
CA VAL A 93 3.91 3.36 0.21
C VAL A 93 3.35 4.06 -1.03
N GLY A 94 2.02 4.12 -1.14
CA GLY A 94 1.31 4.61 -2.31
C GLY A 94 1.00 3.56 -3.38
N ASP A 95 1.50 2.32 -3.26
CA ASP A 95 1.10 1.24 -4.16
C ASP A 95 -0.35 0.82 -3.89
N ARG A 96 -1.05 0.42 -4.94
CA ARG A 96 -2.44 -0.02 -4.87
C ARG A 96 -2.51 -1.53 -4.87
N LEU A 97 -3.24 -2.08 -3.91
CA LEU A 97 -3.40 -3.52 -3.75
C LEU A 97 -4.87 -3.90 -3.89
N MET A 98 -5.12 -5.08 -4.44
CA MET A 98 -6.42 -5.73 -4.39
C MET A 98 -6.55 -6.47 -3.05
N VAL A 99 -7.56 -6.10 -2.27
CA VAL A 99 -7.79 -6.61 -0.90
C VAL A 99 -9.15 -7.27 -0.82
N ASP A 100 -9.20 -8.47 -0.26
CA ASP A 100 -10.47 -9.11 0.12
C ASP A 100 -10.91 -8.57 1.50
N SER A 101 -11.99 -7.82 1.53
CA SER A 101 -12.56 -7.21 2.73
C SER A 101 -13.01 -8.21 3.78
N ARG A 102 -13.31 -9.47 3.41
CA ARG A 102 -13.78 -10.52 4.34
C ARG A 102 -12.63 -11.19 5.06
N THR A 103 -11.59 -11.51 4.30
CA THR A 103 -10.43 -12.26 4.82
C THR A 103 -9.29 -11.34 5.26
N GLN A 104 -9.32 -10.07 4.87
CA GLN A 104 -8.28 -9.07 5.10
C GLN A 104 -6.92 -9.50 4.54
N TYR A 105 -6.94 -10.18 3.38
CA TYR A 105 -5.75 -10.50 2.60
C TYR A 105 -5.64 -9.60 1.37
N ALA A 106 -4.44 -9.09 1.12
CA ALA A 106 -4.06 -8.50 -0.15
C ALA A 106 -3.37 -9.57 -1.00
N PHE A 107 -3.77 -9.70 -2.26
CA PHE A 107 -3.32 -10.81 -3.12
C PHE A 107 -2.77 -10.37 -4.48
N GLU A 108 -2.98 -9.13 -4.89
CA GLU A 108 -2.50 -8.62 -6.17
C GLU A 108 -2.12 -7.14 -6.07
N LYS A 109 -1.00 -6.78 -6.72
CA LYS A 109 -0.61 -5.38 -6.90
C LYS A 109 -1.24 -4.84 -8.16
N MET A 110 -2.00 -3.77 -8.01
CA MET A 110 -2.63 -3.10 -9.12
C MET A 110 -1.62 -2.19 -9.85
N PRO A 111 -1.60 -2.20 -11.18
CA PRO A 111 -0.77 -1.26 -11.91
C PRO A 111 -1.18 0.17 -11.58
N LYS A 112 -0.20 1.07 -11.46
CA LYS A 112 -0.47 2.51 -11.37
C LYS A 112 -1.16 2.94 -12.66
N SER A 113 -2.17 3.80 -12.56
CA SER A 113 -2.74 4.36 -13.77
C SER A 113 -1.65 5.22 -14.46
N SER A 114 -1.55 5.11 -15.77
CA SER A 114 -0.58 5.89 -16.57
C SER A 114 -0.68 7.41 -16.34
N VAL A 115 -1.79 7.89 -15.82
CA VAL A 115 -2.01 9.31 -15.47
C VAL A 115 -1.28 9.68 -14.18
N GLU A 116 -1.21 8.77 -13.19
CA GLU A 116 -0.46 9.02 -11.94
C GLU A 116 1.05 8.93 -12.16
N GLU A 117 1.50 8.05 -13.04
CA GLU A 117 2.90 7.90 -13.39
C GLU A 117 3.44 9.14 -14.12
N VAL A 118 2.63 9.75 -14.98
CA VAL A 118 2.96 11.00 -15.70
C VAL A 118 2.98 12.21 -14.77
N MET A 119 2.15 12.23 -13.71
CA MET A 119 2.14 13.35 -12.75
C MET A 119 3.32 13.33 -11.76
N LEU A 120 3.91 12.15 -11.49
CA LEU A 120 5.00 12.02 -10.51
C LEU A 120 6.40 12.05 -11.12
N GLU A 121 6.54 11.85 -12.43
CA GLU A 121 7.84 11.79 -13.11
C GLU A 121 8.23 13.03 -13.93
N GLN A 122 7.32 13.95 -14.18
CA GLN A 122 7.69 15.22 -14.79
C GLN A 122 8.11 16.22 -13.70
N ILE A 123 9.37 16.16 -13.29
CA ILE A 123 10.04 17.34 -12.74
C ILE A 123 10.02 18.36 -13.90
N PRO A 124 9.30 19.46 -13.77
CA PRO A 124 9.30 20.47 -14.82
C PRO A 124 10.74 20.94 -15.03
N ASP A 125 11.21 20.95 -16.27
CA ASP A 125 12.52 21.53 -16.64
C ASP A 125 12.53 23.08 -16.48
N ILE A 126 11.58 23.62 -15.73
CA ILE A 126 11.42 25.05 -15.47
C ILE A 126 12.12 25.40 -14.18
N THR A 127 13.05 26.32 -14.25
CA THR A 127 13.78 26.89 -13.12
C THR A 127 13.33 28.33 -12.84
N TYR A 128 13.71 28.87 -11.69
CA TYR A 128 13.43 30.30 -11.40
C TYR A 128 14.09 31.26 -12.39
N ASP A 129 15.14 30.83 -13.07
CA ASP A 129 15.85 31.64 -14.08
C ASP A 129 15.01 31.80 -15.38
N ASP A 130 14.03 30.92 -15.58
CA ASP A 130 13.11 31.01 -16.72
C ASP A 130 11.97 32.01 -16.51
N ILE A 131 11.85 32.55 -15.28
CA ILE A 131 10.81 33.49 -14.89
C ILE A 131 11.35 34.93 -14.90
N GLY A 132 10.95 35.70 -15.89
CA GLY A 132 11.38 37.12 -16.01
C GLY A 132 10.52 38.08 -15.20
N GLY A 133 11.14 39.12 -14.64
CA GLY A 133 10.45 40.30 -14.09
C GLY A 133 9.86 40.12 -12.67
N LEU A 134 10.06 38.99 -12.01
CA LEU A 134 9.54 38.68 -10.66
C LEU A 134 10.63 38.40 -9.62
N GLY A 135 11.82 39.00 -9.76
CA GLY A 135 12.99 38.72 -8.90
C GLY A 135 12.68 38.81 -7.40
N ASP A 136 12.10 39.93 -6.98
CA ASP A 136 11.77 40.18 -5.56
C ASP A 136 10.75 39.16 -5.01
N GLN A 137 9.76 38.78 -5.83
CA GLN A 137 8.74 37.81 -5.47
C GLN A 137 9.32 36.40 -5.36
N ILE A 138 10.25 36.05 -6.25
CA ILE A 138 10.96 34.76 -6.22
C ILE A 138 11.81 34.67 -4.96
N GLU A 139 12.51 35.73 -4.57
CA GLU A 139 13.30 35.76 -3.35
C GLU A 139 12.44 35.55 -2.10
N ILE A 140 11.29 36.22 -2.01
CA ILE A 140 10.31 36.01 -0.92
C ILE A 140 9.78 34.56 -0.90
N LEU A 141 9.51 33.97 -2.06
CA LEU A 141 9.07 32.58 -2.16
C LEU A 141 10.14 31.61 -1.70
N ARG A 142 11.38 31.81 -2.11
CA ARG A 142 12.54 31.00 -1.67
C ARG A 142 12.70 31.04 -0.16
N ASP A 143 12.70 32.22 0.42
CA ASP A 143 12.82 32.39 1.86
C ASP A 143 11.64 31.77 2.64
N SER A 144 10.47 31.82 2.07
CA SER A 144 9.26 31.34 2.74
C SER A 144 9.02 29.82 2.60
N VAL A 145 9.43 29.22 1.48
CA VAL A 145 9.15 27.82 1.14
C VAL A 145 10.40 26.96 1.21
N GLU A 146 11.49 27.36 0.54
CA GLU A 146 12.69 26.54 0.44
C GLU A 146 13.50 26.54 1.74
N LEU A 147 13.71 27.70 2.35
CA LEU A 147 14.53 27.82 3.56
C LEU A 147 14.06 26.93 4.73
N PRO A 148 12.76 26.83 5.04
CA PRO A 148 12.28 25.93 6.08
C PRO A 148 12.57 24.44 5.83
N TYR A 149 12.64 24.03 4.55
CA TYR A 149 12.95 22.65 4.16
C TYR A 149 14.44 22.39 4.13
N LEU A 150 15.24 23.33 3.64
CA LEU A 150 16.68 23.18 3.52
C LEU A 150 17.40 23.35 4.86
N HIS A 151 16.87 24.22 5.72
CA HIS A 151 17.48 24.58 7.01
C HIS A 151 16.47 24.56 8.17
N PRO A 152 15.85 23.39 8.47
CA PRO A 152 14.85 23.28 9.53
C PRO A 152 15.39 23.61 10.92
N GLU A 153 16.70 23.46 11.14
CA GLU A 153 17.39 23.81 12.38
C GLU A 153 17.32 25.33 12.65
N VAL A 154 17.50 26.17 11.63
CA VAL A 154 17.46 27.63 11.78
C VAL A 154 16.07 28.08 12.24
N PHE A 155 15.02 27.48 11.68
CA PHE A 155 13.65 27.80 12.08
C PHE A 155 13.34 27.35 13.52
N LYS A 156 13.88 26.21 13.94
CA LYS A 156 13.75 25.72 15.33
C LYS A 156 14.49 26.61 16.33
N ASP A 157 15.73 26.96 16.05
CA ASP A 157 16.58 27.75 16.96
C ASP A 157 16.02 29.16 17.17
N HIS A 158 15.44 29.74 16.12
CA HIS A 158 14.82 31.06 16.17
C HIS A 158 13.31 31.04 16.45
N GLN A 159 12.72 29.87 16.73
CA GLN A 159 11.28 29.68 16.99
C GLN A 159 10.37 30.26 15.87
N LEU A 160 10.87 30.28 14.65
CA LEU A 160 10.13 30.75 13.49
C LEU A 160 9.12 29.66 13.02
N ARG A 161 7.93 30.11 12.63
CA ARG A 161 6.92 29.23 12.05
C ARG A 161 6.87 29.46 10.54
N PRO A 162 7.11 28.42 9.73
CA PRO A 162 6.94 28.56 8.27
C PRO A 162 5.46 28.88 7.95
N PRO A 163 5.21 29.69 6.91
CA PRO A 163 3.87 30.00 6.48
C PRO A 163 3.14 28.73 6.02
N LYS A 164 1.85 28.62 6.34
CA LYS A 164 1.02 27.48 5.93
C LYS A 164 0.53 27.54 4.48
N GLY A 165 0.69 28.67 3.83
CA GLY A 165 0.28 28.89 2.44
C GLY A 165 0.66 30.30 1.99
N ILE A 166 0.82 30.44 0.68
CA ILE A 166 1.15 31.70 0.01
C ILE A 166 0.11 31.94 -1.08
N LEU A 167 -0.47 33.13 -1.10
CA LEU A 167 -1.40 33.55 -2.14
C LEU A 167 -0.68 34.48 -3.10
N LEU A 168 -0.59 34.06 -4.35
CA LEU A 168 -0.13 34.90 -5.45
C LEU A 168 -1.36 35.53 -6.13
N TYR A 169 -1.32 36.83 -6.33
CA TYR A 169 -2.36 37.53 -7.05
C TYR A 169 -1.71 38.55 -7.99
N GLY A 170 -2.35 38.79 -9.13
CA GLY A 170 -1.83 39.68 -10.12
C GLY A 170 -2.71 39.71 -11.39
N PRO A 171 -2.44 40.56 -12.37
CA PRO A 171 -3.12 40.57 -13.63
C PRO A 171 -2.86 39.29 -14.45
#